data_5576814bdb32675c3c0e8488ac83f9db
#
_entry.id   5576814bdb32675c3c0e8488ac83f9db
#
_cell.length_a   1.000
_cell.length_b   1.000
_cell.length_c   1.000
_cell.angle_alpha   90.00
_cell.angle_beta   90.00
_cell.angle_gamma   90.00
#
_symmetry.space_group_name_H-M   'P 1'
#
loop_
_entity.id
_entity.type
_entity.pdbx_description
1 polymer ?
#
loop_
_entity_poly.entity_id
_entity_poly.type
_entity_poly.pdbx_seq_one_letter_code
_entity_poly.pdbx_strand_id
1 'polypeptide(L)'
;MASKSMDAVALLKADHRKVEDLFDKFEKAHESERKKSLVEQICTELCVHMTLEEEIFYPACQAEVEDKDVVEESYVEHDGAKVLVAELMESVPDDEFYAAKVSVLSEEVRHHVKEEEKRGEGLFAQARKAGLDLDALGERLMARKQELMEQIESQGLPTMQTRSFTGHRLEQGRPVHSGIHTAAG
;
A
#
# COMPACT_ATOMS: atom_id res chain seq x y z
N MET A 1 27.89 -10.53 18.10
CA MET A 1 26.50 -10.53 18.60
C MET A 1 25.62 -10.47 17.37
N ALA A 2 24.83 -11.50 17.09
CA ALA A 2 23.86 -11.43 15.99
C ALA A 2 22.87 -10.31 16.31
N SER A 3 22.71 -9.34 15.42
CA SER A 3 21.61 -8.38 15.50
C SER A 3 20.32 -9.19 15.53
N LYS A 4 19.49 -9.00 16.56
CA LYS A 4 18.19 -9.65 16.60
C LYS A 4 17.42 -9.20 15.37
N SER A 5 17.07 -10.13 14.47
CA SER A 5 16.24 -9.83 13.32
C SER A 5 14.91 -9.23 13.79
N MET A 6 14.38 -8.29 13.04
CA MET A 6 13.09 -7.68 13.32
C MET A 6 11.99 -8.72 13.06
N ASP A 7 11.07 -8.92 14.00
CA ASP A 7 9.93 -9.81 13.77
C ASP A 7 9.01 -9.27 12.65
N ALA A 8 8.19 -10.13 12.06
CA ALA A 8 7.34 -9.79 10.93
C ALA A 8 6.45 -8.57 11.20
N VAL A 9 5.81 -8.53 12.37
CA VAL A 9 4.92 -7.42 12.74
C VAL A 9 5.69 -6.13 12.93
N ALA A 10 6.89 -6.18 13.51
CA ALA A 10 7.72 -4.99 13.69
C ALA A 10 8.20 -4.45 12.33
N LEU A 11 8.53 -5.32 11.38
CA LEU A 11 8.91 -4.95 10.01
C LEU A 11 7.75 -4.27 9.28
N LEU A 12 6.57 -4.91 9.24
CA LEU A 12 5.39 -4.38 8.57
C LEU A 12 4.94 -3.03 9.16
N LYS A 13 4.97 -2.90 10.49
CA LYS A 13 4.70 -1.61 11.15
C LYS A 13 5.71 -0.53 10.78
N ALA A 14 6.97 -0.86 10.61
CA ALA A 14 7.98 0.11 10.16
C ALA A 14 7.68 0.60 8.75
N ASP A 15 7.21 -0.29 7.88
CA ASP A 15 6.78 0.06 6.53
C ASP A 15 5.54 0.97 6.54
N HIS A 16 4.55 0.69 7.40
CA HIS A 16 3.40 1.57 7.62
C HIS A 16 3.84 2.99 7.97
N ARG A 17 4.71 3.13 8.99
CA ARG A 17 5.20 4.47 9.40
C ARG A 17 5.94 5.18 8.27
N LYS A 18 6.70 4.44 7.47
CA LYS A 18 7.42 5.01 6.34
C LYS A 18 6.47 5.59 5.28
N VAL A 19 5.43 4.85 4.93
CA VAL A 19 4.44 5.29 3.95
C VAL A 19 3.62 6.47 4.48
N GLU A 20 3.19 6.43 5.75
CA GLU A 20 2.49 7.55 6.39
C GLU A 20 3.33 8.84 6.38
N ASP A 21 4.63 8.75 6.69
CA ASP A 21 5.55 9.89 6.61
C ASP A 21 5.70 10.44 5.18
N LEU A 22 5.69 9.57 4.17
CA LEU A 22 5.71 9.99 2.77
C LEU A 22 4.43 10.73 2.37
N PHE A 23 3.25 10.28 2.80
CA PHE A 23 1.99 11.01 2.59
C PHE A 23 2.00 12.37 3.28
N ASP A 24 2.46 12.44 4.54
CA ASP A 24 2.58 13.72 5.27
C ASP A 24 3.55 14.70 4.57
N LYS A 25 4.61 14.20 3.94
CA LYS A 25 5.54 15.00 3.13
C LYS A 25 4.89 15.47 1.84
N PHE A 26 4.07 14.63 1.20
CA PHE A 26 3.35 14.99 -0.01
C PHE A 26 2.35 16.13 0.24
N GLU A 27 1.61 16.09 1.32
CA GLU A 27 0.66 17.15 1.72
C GLU A 27 1.33 18.51 1.88
N LYS A 28 2.59 18.52 2.34
CA LYS A 28 3.39 19.74 2.57
C LYS A 28 4.18 20.18 1.34
N ALA A 29 4.24 19.37 0.29
CA ALA A 29 5.00 19.69 -0.92
C ALA A 29 4.21 20.61 -1.85
N HIS A 30 4.90 21.61 -2.40
CA HIS A 30 4.31 22.56 -3.35
C HIS A 30 4.88 22.40 -4.76
N GLU A 31 6.13 22.00 -4.88
CA GLU A 31 6.86 21.83 -6.14
C GLU A 31 6.40 20.55 -6.86
N SER A 32 6.03 20.65 -8.15
CA SER A 32 5.56 19.51 -8.96
C SER A 32 6.56 18.36 -9.00
N GLU A 33 7.83 18.64 -9.21
CA GLU A 33 8.89 17.61 -9.20
C GLU A 33 9.02 16.93 -7.84
N ARG A 34 8.86 17.68 -6.74
CA ARG A 34 8.88 17.11 -5.39
C ARG A 34 7.68 16.19 -5.15
N LYS A 35 6.49 16.61 -5.59
CA LYS A 35 5.27 15.78 -5.52
C LYS A 35 5.44 14.50 -6.31
N LYS A 36 5.95 14.58 -7.54
CA LYS A 36 6.22 13.41 -8.38
C LYS A 36 7.16 12.42 -7.68
N SER A 37 8.31 12.91 -7.21
CA SER A 37 9.29 12.08 -6.51
C SER A 37 8.72 11.41 -5.25
N LEU A 38 7.84 12.09 -4.52
CA LEU A 38 7.19 11.52 -3.34
C LEU A 38 6.17 10.44 -3.73
N VAL A 39 5.39 10.65 -4.78
CA VAL A 39 4.44 9.64 -5.28
C VAL A 39 5.17 8.39 -5.79
N GLU A 40 6.27 8.55 -6.53
CA GLU A 40 7.10 7.42 -6.94
C GLU A 40 7.60 6.61 -5.73
N GLN A 41 8.01 7.27 -4.65
CA GLN A 41 8.41 6.61 -3.42
C GLN A 41 7.22 5.91 -2.73
N ILE A 42 6.07 6.58 -2.62
CA ILE A 42 4.84 6.00 -2.04
C ILE A 42 4.45 4.73 -2.81
N CYS A 43 4.38 4.81 -4.13
CA CYS A 43 4.02 3.69 -5.00
C CYS A 43 5.01 2.52 -4.85
N THR A 44 6.31 2.82 -4.75
CA THR A 44 7.35 1.80 -4.53
C THR A 44 7.18 1.10 -3.19
N GLU A 45 7.04 1.85 -2.10
CA GLU A 45 6.89 1.28 -0.77
C GLU A 45 5.60 0.46 -0.64
N LEU A 46 4.48 0.96 -1.18
CA LEU A 46 3.20 0.24 -1.18
C LEU A 46 3.29 -1.05 -2.02
N CYS A 47 3.89 -1.00 -3.20
CA CYS A 47 4.06 -2.17 -4.05
C CYS A 47 4.85 -3.27 -3.32
N VAL A 48 5.97 -2.91 -2.68
CA VAL A 48 6.79 -3.85 -1.91
C VAL A 48 6.00 -4.40 -0.72
N HIS A 49 5.40 -3.52 0.08
CA HIS A 49 4.67 -3.88 1.29
C HIS A 49 3.51 -4.85 0.99
N MET A 50 2.61 -4.50 0.08
CA MET A 50 1.50 -5.37 -0.32
C MET A 50 1.98 -6.72 -0.86
N THR A 51 3.07 -6.74 -1.62
CA THR A 51 3.65 -8.00 -2.13
C THR A 51 4.15 -8.88 -0.99
N LEU A 52 4.83 -8.31 0.00
CA LEU A 52 5.32 -9.05 1.17
C LEU A 52 4.19 -9.70 1.95
N GLU A 53 3.11 -8.96 2.17
CA GLU A 53 1.96 -9.48 2.89
C GLU A 53 1.23 -10.56 2.10
N GLU A 54 0.94 -10.31 0.83
CA GLU A 54 0.20 -11.26 -0.01
C GLU A 54 0.98 -12.54 -0.35
N GLU A 55 2.29 -12.49 -0.42
CA GLU A 55 3.12 -13.68 -0.70
C GLU A 55 3.49 -14.45 0.57
N ILE A 56 3.62 -13.80 1.72
CA ILE A 56 4.23 -14.41 2.91
C ILE A 56 3.34 -14.31 4.14
N PHE A 57 2.91 -13.10 4.52
CA PHE A 57 2.24 -12.88 5.81
C PHE A 57 0.78 -13.32 5.81
N TYR A 58 0.00 -12.91 4.83
CA TYR A 58 -1.42 -13.30 4.73
C TYR A 58 -1.63 -14.80 4.54
N PRO A 59 -0.86 -15.53 3.71
CA PRO A 59 -0.96 -16.99 3.65
C PRO A 59 -0.67 -17.66 4.99
N ALA A 60 0.29 -17.16 5.76
CA ALA A 60 0.57 -17.69 7.10
C ALA A 60 -0.59 -17.41 8.08
N CYS A 61 -1.15 -16.18 8.03
CA CYS A 61 -2.33 -15.82 8.82
C CYS A 61 -3.54 -16.65 8.40
N GLN A 62 -3.78 -16.84 7.11
CA GLN A 62 -4.92 -17.63 6.61
C GLN A 62 -4.88 -19.09 7.05
N ALA A 63 -3.71 -19.64 7.29
CA ALA A 63 -3.58 -20.99 7.82
C ALA A 63 -4.00 -21.11 9.29
N GLU A 64 -3.65 -20.14 10.14
CA GLU A 64 -3.65 -20.28 11.59
C GLU A 64 -4.62 -19.34 12.33
N VAL A 65 -4.99 -18.18 11.76
CA VAL A 65 -5.88 -17.20 12.38
C VAL A 65 -7.33 -17.69 12.34
N GLU A 66 -8.09 -17.46 13.40
CA GLU A 66 -9.49 -17.89 13.51
C GLU A 66 -10.42 -17.07 12.60
N ASP A 67 -10.23 -15.74 12.59
CA ASP A 67 -11.03 -14.81 11.80
C ASP A 67 -10.40 -14.62 10.41
N LYS A 68 -10.96 -15.32 9.43
CA LYS A 68 -10.50 -15.27 8.03
C LYS A 68 -10.96 -14.02 7.31
N ASP A 69 -12.06 -13.43 7.75
CA ASP A 69 -12.68 -12.30 7.08
C ASP A 69 -11.73 -11.09 7.06
N VAL A 70 -10.97 -10.89 8.15
CA VAL A 70 -9.96 -9.82 8.24
C VAL A 70 -8.87 -9.96 7.17
N VAL A 71 -8.43 -11.19 6.85
CA VAL A 71 -7.45 -11.43 5.78
C VAL A 71 -8.07 -11.18 4.41
N GLU A 72 -9.33 -11.60 4.21
CA GLU A 72 -10.03 -11.40 2.95
C GLU A 72 -10.30 -9.92 2.68
N GLU A 73 -10.70 -9.14 3.69
CA GLU A 73 -10.84 -7.69 3.61
C GLU A 73 -9.52 -7.01 3.23
N SER A 74 -8.40 -7.40 3.84
CA SER A 74 -7.08 -6.86 3.51
C SER A 74 -6.71 -7.06 2.04
N TYR A 75 -7.04 -8.21 1.44
CA TYR A 75 -6.83 -8.42 -0.01
C TYR A 75 -7.66 -7.47 -0.88
N VAL A 76 -8.91 -7.18 -0.50
CA VAL A 76 -9.78 -6.26 -1.25
C VAL A 76 -9.28 -4.81 -1.13
N GLU A 77 -8.86 -4.39 0.05
CA GLU A 77 -8.27 -3.07 0.29
C GLU A 77 -6.97 -2.89 -0.51
N HIS A 78 -6.10 -3.91 -0.53
CA HIS A 78 -4.90 -3.92 -1.37
C HIS A 78 -5.22 -3.78 -2.86
N ASP A 79 -6.24 -4.47 -3.34
CA ASP A 79 -6.63 -4.37 -4.75
C ASP A 79 -7.14 -2.97 -5.11
N GLY A 80 -7.85 -2.29 -4.21
CA GLY A 80 -8.21 -0.87 -4.35
C GLY A 80 -6.98 0.03 -4.44
N ALA A 81 -6.05 -0.13 -3.50
CA ALA A 81 -4.79 0.62 -3.48
C ALA A 81 -3.95 0.38 -4.75
N LYS A 82 -3.87 -0.87 -5.24
CA LYS A 82 -3.13 -1.20 -6.49
C LYS A 82 -3.69 -0.47 -7.71
N VAL A 83 -5.01 -0.31 -7.80
CA VAL A 83 -5.62 0.46 -8.89
C VAL A 83 -5.17 1.92 -8.83
N LEU A 84 -5.21 2.55 -7.66
CA LEU A 84 -4.77 3.93 -7.49
C LEU A 84 -3.26 4.09 -7.74
N VAL A 85 -2.45 3.15 -7.30
CA VAL A 85 -1.00 3.15 -7.58
C VAL A 85 -0.74 3.06 -9.08
N ALA A 86 -1.41 2.17 -9.81
CA ALA A 86 -1.27 2.06 -11.26
C ALA A 86 -1.66 3.37 -11.98
N GLU A 87 -2.78 3.98 -11.58
CA GLU A 87 -3.24 5.26 -12.10
C GLU A 87 -2.23 6.40 -11.83
N LEU A 88 -1.64 6.44 -10.63
CA LEU A 88 -0.67 7.46 -10.23
C LEU A 88 0.67 7.32 -10.97
N MET A 89 1.09 6.09 -11.26
CA MET A 89 2.33 5.83 -12.01
C MET A 89 2.24 6.27 -13.48
N GLU A 90 1.03 6.31 -14.05
CA GLU A 90 0.77 6.80 -15.40
C GLU A 90 0.42 8.30 -15.45
N SER A 91 0.27 8.96 -14.29
CA SER A 91 -0.16 10.35 -14.14
C SER A 91 1.01 11.30 -13.86
N VAL A 92 0.77 12.59 -14.08
CA VAL A 92 1.70 13.66 -13.71
C VAL A 92 1.06 14.65 -12.72
N PRO A 93 1.85 15.39 -11.91
CA PRO A 93 1.33 16.26 -10.86
C PRO A 93 0.33 17.33 -11.30
N ASP A 94 0.36 17.70 -12.58
CA ASP A 94 -0.54 18.71 -13.15
C ASP A 94 -1.86 18.13 -13.70
N ASP A 95 -2.03 16.79 -13.65
CA ASP A 95 -3.29 16.15 -14.05
C ASP A 95 -4.41 16.51 -13.06
N GLU A 96 -5.63 16.66 -13.58
CA GLU A 96 -6.80 17.15 -12.84
C GLU A 96 -7.07 16.41 -11.52
N PHE A 97 -6.91 15.10 -11.50
CA PHE A 97 -7.20 14.27 -10.32
C PHE A 97 -5.98 13.75 -9.59
N TYR A 98 -4.76 14.18 -9.96
CA TYR A 98 -3.54 13.62 -9.38
C TYR A 98 -3.51 13.73 -7.85
N ALA A 99 -3.66 14.95 -7.31
CA ALA A 99 -3.64 15.16 -5.87
C ALA A 99 -4.82 14.46 -5.16
N ALA A 100 -5.99 14.42 -5.79
CA ALA A 100 -7.15 13.73 -5.23
C ALA A 100 -6.94 12.21 -5.16
N LYS A 101 -6.32 11.59 -6.17
CA LYS A 101 -5.95 10.17 -6.13
C LYS A 101 -4.97 9.87 -4.99
N VAL A 102 -3.97 10.73 -4.77
CA VAL A 102 -3.04 10.57 -3.64
C VAL A 102 -3.75 10.71 -2.29
N SER A 103 -4.69 11.66 -2.17
CA SER A 103 -5.49 11.84 -0.94
C SER A 103 -6.33 10.60 -0.63
N VAL A 104 -7.06 10.07 -1.63
CA VAL A 104 -7.87 8.86 -1.46
C VAL A 104 -6.99 7.66 -1.11
N LEU A 105 -5.87 7.48 -1.82
CA LEU A 105 -4.92 6.41 -1.50
C LEU A 105 -4.39 6.51 -0.06
N SER A 106 -4.08 7.74 0.41
CA SER A 106 -3.65 7.96 1.79
C SER A 106 -4.73 7.58 2.82
N GLU A 107 -5.99 7.91 2.55
CA GLU A 107 -7.11 7.57 3.42
C GLU A 107 -7.33 6.05 3.48
N GLU A 108 -7.31 5.37 2.34
CA GLU A 108 -7.45 3.90 2.25
C GLU A 108 -6.30 3.20 2.98
N VAL A 109 -5.05 3.60 2.75
CA VAL A 109 -3.88 3.03 3.44
C VAL A 109 -3.95 3.27 4.95
N ARG A 110 -4.32 4.46 5.41
CA ARG A 110 -4.46 4.75 6.84
C ARG A 110 -5.58 3.94 7.49
N HIS A 111 -6.66 3.68 6.76
CA HIS A 111 -7.75 2.82 7.22
C HIS A 111 -7.24 1.39 7.39
N HIS A 112 -6.64 0.83 6.36
CA HIS A 112 -6.05 -0.50 6.34
C HIS A 112 -5.05 -0.72 7.50
N VAL A 113 -4.08 0.18 7.65
CA VAL A 113 -3.09 0.15 8.75
C VAL A 113 -3.76 0.13 10.12
N LYS A 114 -4.80 0.93 10.30
CA LYS A 114 -5.54 1.00 11.56
C LYS A 114 -6.25 -0.32 11.89
N GLU A 115 -6.84 -0.98 10.90
CA GLU A 115 -7.53 -2.26 11.11
C GLU A 115 -6.51 -3.38 11.39
N GLU A 116 -5.38 -3.44 10.68
CA GLU A 116 -4.33 -4.43 10.96
C GLU A 116 -3.68 -4.25 12.33
N GLU A 117 -3.43 -2.99 12.72
CA GLU A 117 -2.77 -2.66 13.98
C GLU A 117 -3.73 -2.55 15.17
N LYS A 118 -5.03 -2.75 14.97
CA LYS A 118 -6.05 -2.63 16.01
C LYS A 118 -5.71 -3.51 17.20
N ARG A 119 -5.63 -2.89 18.36
CA ARG A 119 -5.16 -3.55 19.57
C ARG A 119 -6.09 -4.69 19.99
N GLY A 120 -5.58 -5.91 20.01
CA GLY A 120 -6.30 -7.11 20.45
C GLY A 120 -7.20 -7.76 19.40
N GLU A 121 -7.57 -7.04 18.34
CA GLU A 121 -8.51 -7.50 17.32
C GLU A 121 -7.90 -7.53 15.91
N GLY A 122 -6.98 -6.61 15.59
CA GLY A 122 -6.36 -6.51 14.27
C GLY A 122 -5.52 -7.72 13.91
N LEU A 123 -5.23 -7.88 12.64
CA LEU A 123 -4.55 -9.03 12.08
C LEU A 123 -3.22 -9.34 12.77
N PHE A 124 -2.44 -8.30 13.13
CA PHE A 124 -1.17 -8.49 13.83
C PHE A 124 -1.35 -9.04 15.26
N ALA A 125 -2.41 -8.66 15.95
CA ALA A 125 -2.74 -9.19 17.26
C ALA A 125 -3.21 -10.65 17.15
N GLN A 126 -4.00 -10.96 16.14
CA GLN A 126 -4.49 -12.31 15.86
C GLN A 126 -3.35 -13.26 15.46
N ALA A 127 -2.40 -12.82 14.62
CA ALA A 127 -1.20 -13.58 14.27
C ALA A 127 -0.36 -13.96 15.50
N ARG A 128 -0.18 -13.02 16.43
CA ARG A 128 0.50 -13.29 17.72
C ARG A 128 -0.27 -14.29 18.58
N LYS A 129 -1.59 -14.13 18.68
CA LYS A 129 -2.47 -15.02 19.46
C LYS A 129 -2.49 -16.44 18.89
N ALA A 130 -2.47 -16.58 17.58
CA ALA A 130 -2.41 -17.86 16.89
C ALA A 130 -1.04 -18.57 17.03
N GLY A 131 -0.02 -17.86 17.54
CA GLY A 131 1.29 -18.46 17.79
C GLY A 131 2.17 -18.59 16.53
N LEU A 132 1.94 -17.76 15.51
CA LEU A 132 2.80 -17.74 14.33
C LEU A 132 4.26 -17.45 14.72
N ASP A 133 5.20 -18.15 14.08
CA ASP A 133 6.62 -17.88 14.23
C ASP A 133 6.99 -16.55 13.51
N LEU A 134 6.76 -15.45 14.24
CA LEU A 134 6.96 -14.10 13.69
C LEU A 134 8.43 -13.75 13.45
N ASP A 135 9.37 -14.39 14.15
CA ASP A 135 10.80 -14.21 13.91
C ASP A 135 11.18 -14.87 12.57
N ALA A 136 10.78 -16.11 12.32
CA ALA A 136 11.01 -16.78 11.04
C ALA A 136 10.30 -16.09 9.86
N LEU A 137 9.06 -15.60 10.06
CA LEU A 137 8.36 -14.80 9.06
C LEU A 137 9.10 -13.48 8.79
N GLY A 138 9.62 -12.82 9.81
CA GLY A 138 10.40 -11.59 9.68
C GLY A 138 11.67 -11.76 8.83
N GLU A 139 12.38 -12.87 9.02
CA GLU A 139 13.56 -13.21 8.18
C GLU A 139 13.17 -13.40 6.71
N ARG A 140 12.07 -14.11 6.44
CA ARG A 140 11.55 -14.31 5.07
C ARG A 140 11.10 -12.99 4.42
N LEU A 141 10.36 -12.16 5.15
CA LEU A 141 9.92 -10.84 4.70
C LEU A 141 11.12 -9.94 4.37
N MET A 142 12.13 -9.91 5.23
CA MET A 142 13.34 -9.11 5.01
C MET A 142 14.10 -9.54 3.76
N ALA A 143 14.29 -10.85 3.57
CA ALA A 143 14.95 -11.38 2.38
C ALA A 143 14.17 -11.02 1.11
N ARG A 144 12.85 -11.23 1.12
CA ARG A 144 12.00 -10.93 -0.03
C ARG A 144 11.94 -9.43 -0.32
N LYS A 145 11.92 -8.60 0.72
CA LYS A 145 11.98 -7.13 0.57
C LYS A 145 13.23 -6.67 -0.17
N GLN A 146 14.38 -7.24 0.18
CA GLN A 146 15.63 -6.92 -0.49
C GLN A 146 15.58 -7.31 -1.98
N GLU A 147 15.10 -8.51 -2.30
CA GLU A 147 14.94 -8.95 -3.69
C GLU A 147 14.01 -8.03 -4.50
N LEU A 148 12.87 -7.65 -3.92
CA LEU A 148 11.91 -6.75 -4.57
C LEU A 148 12.51 -5.36 -4.82
N MET A 149 13.22 -4.81 -3.85
CA MET A 149 13.88 -3.50 -4.02
C MET A 149 14.95 -3.53 -5.11
N GLU A 150 15.77 -4.59 -5.19
CA GLU A 150 16.77 -4.78 -6.25
C GLU A 150 16.11 -4.95 -7.64
N GLN A 151 14.97 -5.67 -7.71
CA GLN A 151 14.20 -5.81 -8.94
C GLN A 151 13.61 -4.47 -9.39
N ILE A 152 13.01 -3.71 -8.48
CA ILE A 152 12.43 -2.40 -8.78
C ILE A 152 13.51 -1.41 -9.23
N GLU A 153 14.66 -1.40 -8.57
CA GLU A 153 15.79 -0.53 -8.95
C GLU A 153 16.28 -0.82 -10.37
N SER A 154 16.33 -2.10 -10.75
CA SER A 154 16.85 -2.52 -12.06
C SER A 154 15.83 -2.53 -13.19
N GLN A 155 14.54 -2.75 -12.91
CA GLN A 155 13.51 -3.01 -13.91
C GLN A 155 12.31 -2.03 -13.82
N GLY A 156 12.25 -1.22 -12.77
CA GLY A 156 11.08 -0.40 -12.44
C GLY A 156 10.00 -1.17 -11.68
N LEU A 157 8.92 -0.48 -11.34
CA LEU A 157 7.78 -1.09 -10.66
C LEU A 157 7.13 -2.18 -11.53
N PRO A 158 6.86 -3.36 -10.98
CA PRO A 158 6.16 -4.40 -11.71
C PRO A 158 4.70 -4.02 -11.95
N THR A 159 4.10 -4.59 -12.99
CA THR A 159 2.64 -4.52 -13.16
C THR A 159 1.96 -5.27 -12.03
N MET A 160 1.22 -4.54 -11.21
CA MET A 160 0.48 -5.15 -10.10
C MET A 160 -0.75 -5.90 -10.59
N GLN A 161 -1.07 -7.01 -9.93
CA GLN A 161 -2.23 -7.85 -10.26
C GLN A 161 -3.20 -7.85 -9.09
N THR A 162 -4.48 -7.64 -9.40
CA THR A 162 -5.57 -7.79 -8.43
C THR A 162 -5.93 -9.27 -8.25
N ARG A 163 -6.39 -9.64 -7.06
CA ARG A 163 -6.75 -11.02 -6.70
C ARG A 163 -8.24 -11.17 -6.40
N SER A 164 -8.85 -10.17 -5.79
CA SER A 164 -10.26 -10.20 -5.36
C SER A 164 -11.22 -9.65 -6.42
N PHE A 165 -10.72 -8.79 -7.31
CA PHE A 165 -11.54 -8.17 -8.35
C PHE A 165 -11.79 -9.13 -9.52
N THR A 166 -13.04 -9.17 -9.99
CA THR A 166 -13.49 -10.12 -11.03
C THR A 166 -13.18 -9.68 -12.46
N GLY A 167 -12.41 -8.61 -12.65
CA GLY A 167 -11.99 -8.13 -13.96
C GLY A 167 -13.10 -7.41 -14.76
N HIS A 168 -14.10 -6.83 -14.09
CA HIS A 168 -15.10 -5.99 -14.76
C HIS A 168 -14.42 -4.82 -15.46
N ARG A 169 -14.78 -4.59 -16.72
CA ARG A 169 -14.38 -3.39 -17.45
C ARG A 169 -15.37 -2.28 -17.14
N LEU A 170 -14.86 -1.16 -16.64
CA LEU A 170 -15.60 0.08 -16.50
C LEU A 170 -15.30 0.97 -17.71
N GLU A 171 -16.34 1.58 -18.28
CA GLU A 171 -16.16 2.59 -19.32
C GLU A 171 -15.76 3.92 -18.67
N GLN A 172 -14.76 4.58 -19.24
CA GLN A 172 -14.37 5.91 -18.79
C GLN A 172 -15.53 6.88 -19.01
N GLY A 173 -15.97 7.53 -17.94
CA GLY A 173 -16.97 8.58 -18.01
C GLY A 173 -16.48 9.81 -18.76
N ARG A 174 -17.39 10.72 -19.09
CA ARG A 174 -17.00 12.02 -19.65
C ARG A 174 -16.25 12.82 -18.58
N PRO A 175 -15.20 13.56 -18.95
CA PRO A 175 -14.53 14.46 -18.03
C PRO A 175 -15.54 15.39 -17.37
N VAL A 176 -15.49 15.50 -16.05
CA VAL A 176 -16.28 16.51 -15.32
C VAL A 176 -15.53 17.81 -15.50
N HIS A 177 -15.91 18.57 -16.53
CA HIS A 177 -15.42 19.93 -16.64
C HIS A 177 -15.98 20.74 -15.48
N SER A 178 -15.15 21.15 -14.55
CA SER A 178 -15.47 22.25 -13.63
C SER A 178 -15.75 23.47 -14.50
N GLY A 179 -17.02 23.79 -14.70
CA GLY A 179 -17.42 24.98 -15.45
C GLY A 179 -16.87 26.21 -14.75
N ILE A 180 -15.75 26.73 -15.24
CA ILE A 180 -15.36 28.09 -14.96
C ILE A 180 -16.43 28.94 -15.64
N HIS A 181 -17.44 29.36 -14.89
CA HIS A 181 -18.27 30.47 -15.30
C HIS A 181 -17.37 31.72 -15.36
N THR A 182 -16.77 31.96 -16.53
CA THR A 182 -16.38 33.31 -16.87
C THR A 182 -17.67 34.09 -17.03
N ALA A 183 -18.08 34.76 -15.96
CA ALA A 183 -19.05 35.83 -16.06
C ALA A 183 -18.39 36.92 -16.93
N ALA A 184 -18.80 36.97 -18.20
CA ALA A 184 -18.55 38.12 -19.03
C ALA A 184 -19.45 39.27 -18.52
N GLY A 185 -18.84 40.27 -17.92
CA GLY A 185 -19.46 41.57 -17.63
C GLY A 185 -19.54 42.44 -18.86
#